data_f265ce90899495dcc561eeb54e93f4a4
#
_entry.id   f265ce90899495dcc561eeb54e93f4a4
#
_cell.length_a   1.000
_cell.length_b   1.000
_cell.length_c   1.000
_cell.angle_alpha   90.00
_cell.angle_beta   90.00
_cell.angle_gamma   90.00
#
_symmetry.space_group_name_H-M   'P 1'
#
loop_
_entity.id
_entity.type
_entity.pdbx_description
1 polymer ?
#
loop_
_entity_poly.entity_id
_entity_poly.type
_entity_poly.pdbx_seq_one_letter_code
_entity_poly.pdbx_strand_id
1 'polypeptide(L)'
;EYWKLKDTDFQNESLWNWYTLRAEPELVAKALEKRERVYLVLINTPQEVVIAGEPSACKELIEELQCESHEIPVTDVVHCPPVQSEYEEIKKVHTNKVVDKPKVDFFSAADYTTTNLDSEILADNIARFYGRTVDFSKLVEEVYRSGARIFIDMGPRSSCARWISENLGDRPHLSLGINRKGMDDRQMILRTLASLVSHKVPVKLDSLFPKPEEKSAKQLRQTITLGGEPIQSIQNKFEKGYFSSSKSNDLESPKVFLPSPSQVESTAAAVFPVSEQQMNR
;
A
#
# COMPACT_ATOMS: atom_id res chain seq x y z
N GLU A 1 -39.76 3.43 2.36
CA GLU A 1 -40.31 3.21 1.00
C GLU A 1 -39.26 2.69 0.02
N TYR A 2 -38.00 3.08 0.13
CA TYR A 2 -36.90 2.59 -0.70
C TYR A 2 -36.62 1.09 -0.54
N TRP A 3 -36.92 0.54 0.63
CA TRP A 3 -36.73 -0.88 0.97
C TRP A 3 -37.91 -1.77 0.57
N LYS A 4 -38.98 -1.23 -0.01
CA LYS A 4 -40.06 -2.05 -0.60
C LYS A 4 -39.53 -2.76 -1.83
N LEU A 5 -38.79 -3.83 -1.56
CA LEU A 5 -38.50 -4.84 -2.55
C LEU A 5 -39.85 -5.35 -3.07
N LYS A 6 -39.97 -5.54 -4.38
CA LYS A 6 -41.19 -6.16 -4.97
C LYS A 6 -41.50 -7.45 -4.22
N ASP A 7 -42.77 -7.79 -4.03
CA ASP A 7 -43.25 -9.05 -3.48
C ASP A 7 -42.85 -10.24 -4.39
N THR A 8 -41.55 -10.47 -4.54
CA THR A 8 -40.98 -11.63 -5.18
C THR A 8 -40.53 -12.58 -4.07
N ASP A 9 -40.92 -13.82 -4.20
CA ASP A 9 -40.67 -14.90 -3.25
C ASP A 9 -39.29 -14.81 -2.58
N PHE A 10 -39.30 -14.49 -1.29
CA PHE A 10 -38.13 -14.40 -0.41
C PHE A 10 -37.42 -15.74 -0.18
N GLN A 11 -37.70 -16.77 -0.95
CA GLN A 11 -37.14 -18.09 -0.77
C GLN A 11 -35.89 -18.31 -1.60
N ASN A 12 -34.74 -17.83 -1.17
CA ASN A 12 -33.39 -18.20 -1.58
C ASN A 12 -32.59 -17.27 -2.51
N GLU A 13 -32.99 -16.07 -2.87
CA GLU A 13 -32.14 -15.15 -3.65
C GLU A 13 -31.70 -13.94 -2.80
N SER A 14 -30.43 -13.55 -2.94
CA SER A 14 -29.95 -12.29 -2.39
C SER A 14 -30.75 -11.13 -3.00
N LEU A 15 -31.25 -10.24 -2.14
CA LEU A 15 -32.03 -9.07 -2.58
C LEU A 15 -31.12 -7.91 -3.02
N TRP A 16 -29.83 -8.00 -2.72
CA TRP A 16 -28.87 -6.95 -2.97
C TRP A 16 -27.48 -7.57 -3.15
N ASN A 17 -26.85 -7.32 -4.30
CA ASN A 17 -25.52 -7.82 -4.61
C ASN A 17 -24.58 -6.67 -4.97
N TRP A 18 -23.30 -6.92 -4.79
CA TRP A 18 -22.21 -6.02 -5.15
C TRP A 18 -21.34 -6.63 -6.23
N TYR A 19 -20.94 -5.79 -7.21
CA TYR A 19 -20.07 -6.22 -8.30
C TYR A 19 -18.96 -5.21 -8.51
N THR A 20 -17.71 -5.68 -8.52
CA THR A 20 -16.59 -4.90 -9.06
C THR A 20 -16.64 -4.98 -10.56
N LEU A 21 -16.52 -3.84 -11.23
CA LEU A 21 -16.47 -3.74 -12.69
C LEU A 21 -15.14 -3.15 -13.13
N ARG A 22 -14.58 -3.70 -14.20
CA ARG A 22 -13.45 -3.09 -14.89
C ARG A 22 -13.96 -2.17 -15.98
N ALA A 23 -14.29 -0.95 -15.61
CA ALA A 23 -14.90 0.06 -16.47
C ALA A 23 -14.59 1.47 -15.97
N GLU A 24 -14.66 2.44 -16.87
CA GLU A 24 -14.52 3.85 -16.56
C GLU A 24 -15.76 4.36 -15.79
N PRO A 25 -15.59 5.17 -14.73
CA PRO A 25 -16.69 5.67 -13.90
C PRO A 25 -17.76 6.41 -14.71
N GLU A 26 -17.35 7.22 -15.70
CA GLU A 26 -18.25 8.03 -16.53
C GLU A 26 -19.12 7.16 -17.43
N LEU A 27 -18.58 6.06 -17.95
CA LEU A 27 -19.32 5.10 -18.76
C LEU A 27 -20.41 4.42 -17.93
N VAL A 28 -20.05 3.98 -16.71
CA VAL A 28 -21.00 3.34 -15.79
C VAL A 28 -22.06 4.35 -15.32
N ALA A 29 -21.67 5.56 -14.94
CA ALA A 29 -22.59 6.60 -14.50
C ALA A 29 -23.64 6.91 -15.59
N LYS A 30 -23.20 7.03 -16.86
CA LYS A 30 -24.10 7.27 -18.00
C LYS A 30 -25.08 6.11 -18.23
N ALA A 31 -24.64 4.88 -18.09
CA ALA A 31 -25.51 3.72 -18.23
C ALA A 31 -26.53 3.62 -17.08
N LEU A 32 -26.18 4.13 -15.90
CA LEU A 32 -27.07 4.17 -14.74
C LEU A 32 -28.16 5.23 -14.82
N GLU A 33 -28.02 6.29 -15.62
CA GLU A 33 -29.05 7.34 -15.77
C GLU A 33 -30.42 6.80 -16.19
N LYS A 34 -30.47 5.66 -16.87
CA LYS A 34 -31.70 5.02 -17.39
C LYS A 34 -32.14 3.84 -16.53
N ARG A 35 -31.56 3.64 -15.38
CA ARG A 35 -31.77 2.44 -14.55
C ARG A 35 -32.21 2.82 -13.15
N GLU A 36 -33.04 1.98 -12.58
CA GLU A 36 -33.44 2.06 -11.19
C GLU A 36 -32.88 0.88 -10.41
N ARG A 37 -32.69 1.04 -9.10
CA ARG A 37 -32.33 -0.03 -8.15
C ARG A 37 -30.94 -0.66 -8.37
N VAL A 38 -30.10 -0.01 -9.14
CA VAL A 38 -28.66 -0.25 -9.25
C VAL A 38 -27.92 1.07 -9.14
N TYR A 39 -26.83 1.08 -8.40
CA TYR A 39 -26.12 2.28 -8.01
C TYR A 39 -24.63 2.12 -8.17
N LEU A 40 -23.94 3.17 -8.60
CA LEU A 40 -22.49 3.30 -8.48
C LEU A 40 -22.17 3.60 -7.02
N VAL A 41 -21.54 2.66 -6.31
CA VAL A 41 -21.27 2.79 -4.88
C VAL A 41 -19.84 3.19 -4.59
N LEU A 42 -18.86 2.69 -5.36
CA LEU A 42 -17.45 3.04 -5.19
C LEU A 42 -16.80 3.32 -6.55
N ILE A 43 -15.91 4.29 -6.57
CA ILE A 43 -14.93 4.54 -7.64
C ILE A 43 -13.56 4.29 -7.02
N ASN A 44 -12.96 3.14 -7.31
CA ASN A 44 -11.69 2.75 -6.72
C ASN A 44 -10.50 3.33 -7.48
N THR A 45 -10.58 3.26 -8.81
CA THR A 45 -9.54 3.76 -9.74
C THR A 45 -10.20 4.28 -11.02
N PRO A 46 -9.49 4.93 -11.95
CA PRO A 46 -10.05 5.33 -13.24
C PRO A 46 -10.59 4.16 -14.09
N GLN A 47 -10.25 2.92 -13.74
CA GLN A 47 -10.62 1.71 -14.50
C GLN A 47 -11.33 0.65 -13.62
N GLU A 48 -11.61 0.95 -12.36
CA GLU A 48 -12.27 0.01 -11.44
C GLU A 48 -13.31 0.73 -10.61
N VAL A 49 -14.55 0.30 -10.77
CA VAL A 49 -15.69 0.79 -10.00
C VAL A 49 -16.45 -0.35 -9.35
N VAL A 50 -17.31 -0.02 -8.42
CA VAL A 50 -18.21 -1.00 -7.81
C VAL A 50 -19.64 -0.50 -7.97
N ILE A 51 -20.52 -1.39 -8.44
CA ILE A 51 -21.96 -1.19 -8.44
C ILE A 51 -22.61 -2.10 -7.39
N ALA A 52 -23.74 -1.67 -6.88
CA ALA A 52 -24.57 -2.48 -6.01
C ALA A 52 -26.04 -2.22 -6.25
N GLY A 53 -26.87 -3.23 -6.03
CA GLY A 53 -28.30 -3.10 -6.27
C GLY A 53 -29.02 -4.43 -6.36
N GLU A 54 -30.21 -4.38 -6.93
CA GLU A 54 -30.97 -5.57 -7.25
C GLU A 54 -30.19 -6.45 -8.22
N PRO A 55 -30.04 -7.76 -7.94
CA PRO A 55 -29.17 -8.66 -8.72
C PRO A 55 -29.48 -8.69 -10.22
N SER A 56 -30.77 -8.67 -10.60
CA SER A 56 -31.19 -8.64 -12.00
C SER A 56 -30.75 -7.34 -12.70
N ALA A 57 -30.99 -6.18 -12.05
CA ALA A 57 -30.60 -4.88 -12.59
C ALA A 57 -29.07 -4.73 -12.72
N CYS A 58 -28.31 -5.28 -11.77
CA CYS A 58 -26.84 -5.32 -11.86
C CYS A 58 -26.37 -6.17 -13.04
N LYS A 59 -26.93 -7.36 -13.23
CA LYS A 59 -26.56 -8.26 -14.33
C LYS A 59 -26.88 -7.65 -15.71
N GLU A 60 -28.05 -7.07 -15.88
CA GLU A 60 -28.42 -6.37 -17.12
C GLU A 60 -27.46 -5.21 -17.45
N LEU A 61 -27.02 -4.46 -16.43
CA LEU A 61 -26.03 -3.40 -16.63
C LEU A 61 -24.66 -3.96 -17.05
N ILE A 62 -24.22 -5.05 -16.42
CA ILE A 62 -22.96 -5.72 -16.75
C ILE A 62 -22.98 -6.25 -18.18
N GLU A 63 -24.09 -6.86 -18.60
CA GLU A 63 -24.30 -7.34 -19.97
C GLU A 63 -24.27 -6.20 -21.00
N GLU A 64 -24.91 -5.07 -20.70
CA GLU A 64 -24.87 -3.89 -21.58
C GLU A 64 -23.45 -3.33 -21.73
N LEU A 65 -22.70 -3.24 -20.62
CA LEU A 65 -21.35 -2.71 -20.61
C LEU A 65 -20.30 -3.66 -21.20
N GLN A 66 -20.60 -4.95 -21.28
CA GLN A 66 -19.69 -6.01 -21.75
C GLN A 66 -18.31 -5.96 -21.08
N CYS A 67 -18.26 -5.59 -19.80
CA CYS A 67 -17.03 -5.45 -19.04
C CYS A 67 -16.78 -6.65 -18.13
N GLU A 68 -15.52 -6.83 -17.75
CA GLU A 68 -15.13 -7.80 -16.73
C GLU A 68 -15.77 -7.43 -15.40
N SER A 69 -16.38 -8.40 -14.73
CA SER A 69 -17.06 -8.21 -13.46
C SER A 69 -16.81 -9.34 -12.49
N HIS A 70 -16.79 -9.01 -11.19
CA HIS A 70 -16.69 -9.99 -10.12
C HIS A 70 -17.72 -9.66 -9.04
N GLU A 71 -18.49 -10.65 -8.65
CA GLU A 71 -19.40 -10.53 -7.51
C GLU A 71 -18.60 -10.48 -6.20
N ILE A 72 -18.98 -9.55 -5.33
CA ILE A 72 -18.40 -9.39 -3.99
C ILE A 72 -19.38 -9.99 -2.99
N PRO A 73 -18.96 -10.85 -2.04
CA PRO A 73 -19.85 -11.45 -1.05
C PRO A 73 -20.22 -10.44 0.06
N VAL A 74 -20.83 -9.33 -0.32
CA VAL A 74 -21.34 -8.27 0.55
C VAL A 74 -22.79 -8.03 0.18
N THR A 75 -23.64 -7.89 1.18
CA THR A 75 -25.08 -7.67 1.02
C THR A 75 -25.57 -6.38 1.68
N ASP A 76 -24.64 -5.61 2.28
CA ASP A 76 -24.98 -4.35 2.94
C ASP A 76 -25.42 -3.30 1.91
N VAL A 77 -26.43 -2.54 2.26
CA VAL A 77 -26.87 -1.41 1.45
C VAL A 77 -26.22 -0.16 2.00
N VAL A 78 -25.13 0.27 1.37
CA VAL A 78 -24.34 1.44 1.76
C VAL A 78 -23.77 2.14 0.52
N HIS A 79 -23.32 3.36 0.69
CA HIS A 79 -22.74 4.22 -0.36
C HIS A 79 -23.69 4.50 -1.53
N CYS A 80 -24.97 4.60 -1.22
CA CYS A 80 -26.01 4.86 -2.22
C CYS A 80 -27.16 5.69 -1.64
N PRO A 81 -27.94 6.39 -2.49
CA PRO A 81 -29.03 7.25 -2.07
C PRO A 81 -30.09 6.61 -1.16
N PRO A 82 -30.45 5.33 -1.29
CA PRO A 82 -31.41 4.69 -0.39
C PRO A 82 -31.08 4.83 1.08
N VAL A 83 -29.81 4.89 1.46
CA VAL A 83 -29.35 5.02 2.86
C VAL A 83 -29.59 6.42 3.43
N GLN A 84 -29.89 7.41 2.60
CA GLN A 84 -30.12 8.77 3.08
C GLN A 84 -31.31 8.86 4.05
N SER A 85 -32.27 7.94 3.96
CA SER A 85 -33.38 7.86 4.94
C SER A 85 -32.90 7.56 6.37
N GLU A 86 -31.74 6.92 6.51
CA GLU A 86 -31.15 6.52 7.78
C GLU A 86 -30.10 7.51 8.31
N TYR A 87 -29.94 8.66 7.61
CA TYR A 87 -28.89 9.63 7.92
C TYR A 87 -28.83 10.06 9.38
N GLU A 88 -29.98 10.42 9.97
CA GLU A 88 -30.04 10.89 11.35
C GLU A 88 -29.68 9.79 12.36
N GLU A 89 -30.12 8.57 12.13
CA GLU A 89 -29.78 7.44 13.01
C GLU A 89 -28.31 7.05 12.87
N ILE A 90 -27.77 7.04 11.66
CA ILE A 90 -26.34 6.80 11.42
C ILE A 90 -25.52 7.89 12.12
N LYS A 91 -25.87 9.16 11.96
CA LYS A 91 -25.20 10.29 12.61
C LYS A 91 -25.22 10.14 14.12
N LYS A 92 -26.37 9.84 14.68
CA LYS A 92 -26.56 9.66 16.13
C LYS A 92 -25.70 8.53 16.70
N VAL A 93 -25.65 7.37 16.02
CA VAL A 93 -24.83 6.22 16.44
C VAL A 93 -23.35 6.55 16.42
N HIS A 94 -22.90 7.41 15.50
CA HIS A 94 -21.50 7.78 15.33
C HIS A 94 -21.10 9.07 16.06
N THR A 95 -22.02 9.74 16.77
CA THR A 95 -21.71 10.89 17.60
C THR A 95 -20.99 10.43 18.87
N ASN A 96 -19.68 10.35 18.80
CA ASN A 96 -18.81 9.89 19.89
C ASN A 96 -17.90 11.02 20.36
N LYS A 97 -17.63 11.08 21.69
CA LYS A 97 -16.72 12.07 22.24
C LYS A 97 -15.29 11.89 21.68
N VAL A 98 -14.75 12.93 21.10
CA VAL A 98 -13.34 13.00 20.72
C VAL A 98 -12.50 13.33 21.95
N VAL A 99 -11.67 12.40 22.39
CA VAL A 99 -10.86 12.54 23.62
C VAL A 99 -9.54 13.25 23.34
N ASP A 100 -8.84 12.80 22.31
CA ASP A 100 -7.54 13.35 21.90
C ASP A 100 -7.59 13.85 20.46
N LYS A 101 -6.97 15.01 20.22
CA LYS A 101 -6.81 15.57 18.87
C LYS A 101 -5.34 15.42 18.46
N PRO A 102 -4.98 14.37 17.74
CA PRO A 102 -3.62 14.21 17.28
C PRO A 102 -3.23 15.36 16.32
N LYS A 103 -1.95 15.71 16.30
CA LYS A 103 -1.41 16.76 15.41
C LYS A 103 -1.13 16.17 14.01
N VAL A 104 -2.17 15.67 13.36
CA VAL A 104 -2.15 15.14 12.00
C VAL A 104 -3.38 15.62 11.26
N ASP A 105 -3.27 15.78 9.96
CA ASP A 105 -4.41 16.13 9.11
C ASP A 105 -5.22 14.85 8.81
N PHE A 106 -6.54 14.97 8.96
CA PHE A 106 -7.47 13.92 8.58
C PHE A 106 -8.21 14.33 7.31
N PHE A 107 -8.17 13.48 6.30
CA PHE A 107 -8.94 13.67 5.08
C PHE A 107 -10.24 12.87 5.14
N SER A 108 -11.35 13.53 4.88
CA SER A 108 -12.67 12.91 4.85
C SER A 108 -13.01 12.43 3.44
N ALA A 109 -13.42 11.17 3.30
CA ALA A 109 -14.00 10.66 2.07
C ALA A 109 -15.43 11.21 1.80
N ALA A 110 -16.04 11.91 2.76
CA ALA A 110 -17.31 12.59 2.54
C ALA A 110 -17.15 13.87 1.71
N ASP A 111 -16.07 14.63 1.92
CA ASP A 111 -15.84 15.92 1.26
C ASP A 111 -14.54 15.99 0.46
N TYR A 112 -13.72 14.92 0.53
CA TYR A 112 -12.40 14.82 -0.13
C TYR A 112 -11.45 15.96 0.27
N THR A 113 -11.54 16.40 1.52
CA THR A 113 -10.70 17.46 2.08
C THR A 113 -10.35 17.17 3.53
N THR A 114 -9.50 18.01 4.11
CA THR A 114 -9.21 17.93 5.55
C THR A 114 -10.46 18.22 6.38
N THR A 115 -10.62 17.47 7.48
CA THR A 115 -11.74 17.62 8.39
C THR A 115 -11.27 17.89 9.81
N ASN A 116 -12.05 18.66 10.54
CA ASN A 116 -11.81 18.88 11.95
C ASN A 116 -12.25 17.65 12.75
N LEU A 117 -11.46 17.30 13.77
CA LEU A 117 -11.80 16.24 14.72
C LEU A 117 -12.76 16.78 15.78
N ASP A 118 -13.99 16.93 15.36
CA ASP A 118 -15.13 17.30 16.19
C ASP A 118 -16.19 16.20 16.11
N SER A 119 -16.84 15.90 17.22
CA SER A 119 -17.79 14.79 17.33
C SER A 119 -18.93 14.87 16.32
N GLU A 120 -19.54 16.06 16.19
CA GLU A 120 -20.68 16.28 15.29
C GLU A 120 -20.24 16.26 13.82
N ILE A 121 -19.07 16.88 13.52
CA ILE A 121 -18.51 16.90 12.15
C ILE A 121 -18.14 15.50 11.70
N LEU A 122 -17.53 14.69 12.56
CA LEU A 122 -17.17 13.32 12.22
C LEU A 122 -18.39 12.44 12.01
N ALA A 123 -19.41 12.58 12.88
CA ALA A 123 -20.66 11.85 12.74
C ALA A 123 -21.40 12.21 11.44
N ASP A 124 -21.47 13.50 11.12
CA ASP A 124 -22.03 14.00 9.87
C ASP A 124 -21.28 13.46 8.65
N ASN A 125 -19.96 13.51 8.66
CA ASN A 125 -19.12 12.96 7.60
C ASN A 125 -19.39 11.47 7.38
N ILE A 126 -19.50 10.70 8.45
CA ILE A 126 -19.81 9.26 8.37
C ILE A 126 -21.22 9.06 7.79
N ALA A 127 -22.22 9.76 8.26
CA ALA A 127 -23.58 9.61 7.75
C ALA A 127 -23.68 9.96 6.26
N ARG A 128 -23.01 11.03 5.81
CA ARG A 128 -22.94 11.40 4.40
C ARG A 128 -22.15 10.39 3.55
N PHE A 129 -21.08 9.83 4.10
CA PHE A 129 -20.29 8.80 3.45
C PHE A 129 -21.11 7.54 3.15
N TYR A 130 -22.00 7.13 4.07
CA TYR A 130 -22.90 5.99 3.85
C TYR A 130 -23.96 6.25 2.79
N GLY A 131 -24.40 7.47 2.63
CA GLY A 131 -25.53 7.85 1.78
C GLY A 131 -25.18 8.23 0.34
N ARG A 132 -23.92 8.13 -0.08
CA ARG A 132 -23.48 8.53 -1.43
C ARG A 132 -22.30 7.72 -1.95
N THR A 133 -22.12 7.71 -3.26
CA THR A 133 -20.95 7.13 -3.92
C THR A 133 -19.65 7.66 -3.30
N VAL A 134 -18.73 6.75 -3.03
CA VAL A 134 -17.39 7.08 -2.54
C VAL A 134 -16.41 7.09 -3.70
N ASP A 135 -15.79 8.23 -3.92
CA ASP A 135 -14.77 8.42 -4.96
C ASP A 135 -13.37 8.37 -4.32
N PHE A 136 -12.78 7.18 -4.30
CA PHE A 136 -11.44 7.00 -3.75
C PHE A 136 -10.36 7.66 -4.62
N SER A 137 -10.58 7.73 -5.94
CA SER A 137 -9.66 8.42 -6.86
C SER A 137 -9.53 9.89 -6.50
N LYS A 138 -10.64 10.54 -6.20
CA LYS A 138 -10.67 11.94 -5.78
C LYS A 138 -9.99 12.14 -4.43
N LEU A 139 -10.21 11.24 -3.48
CA LEU A 139 -9.53 11.30 -2.18
C LEU A 139 -8.02 11.19 -2.33
N VAL A 140 -7.54 10.21 -3.11
CA VAL A 140 -6.10 10.02 -3.38
C VAL A 140 -5.49 11.26 -4.02
N GLU A 141 -6.19 11.87 -4.99
CA GLU A 141 -5.72 13.08 -5.66
C GLU A 141 -5.56 14.25 -4.68
N GLU A 142 -6.52 14.49 -3.80
CA GLU A 142 -6.45 15.59 -2.83
C GLU A 142 -5.36 15.35 -1.78
N VAL A 143 -5.19 14.13 -1.31
CA VAL A 143 -4.09 13.76 -0.40
C VAL A 143 -2.73 13.93 -1.10
N TYR A 144 -2.63 13.55 -2.38
CA TYR A 144 -1.40 13.76 -3.15
C TYR A 144 -1.11 15.25 -3.38
N ARG A 145 -2.11 16.06 -3.67
CA ARG A 145 -1.98 17.54 -3.82
C ARG A 145 -1.55 18.21 -2.52
N SER A 146 -1.95 17.71 -1.37
CA SER A 146 -1.49 18.20 -0.06
C SER A 146 0.00 17.95 0.22
N GLY A 147 0.69 17.19 -0.65
CA GLY A 147 2.11 16.92 -0.54
C GLY A 147 2.46 15.49 -0.12
N ALA A 148 1.48 14.63 0.15
CA ALA A 148 1.74 13.23 0.46
C ALA A 148 2.39 12.50 -0.72
N ARG A 149 3.45 11.72 -0.44
CA ARG A 149 4.17 10.91 -1.43
C ARG A 149 4.36 9.47 -0.95
N ILE A 150 4.18 9.23 0.33
CA ILE A 150 4.28 7.91 0.94
C ILE A 150 2.92 7.58 1.55
N PHE A 151 2.36 6.47 1.11
CA PHE A 151 1.06 5.96 1.53
C PHE A 151 1.25 4.60 2.19
N ILE A 152 0.66 4.41 3.34
CA ILE A 152 0.72 3.14 4.07
C ILE A 152 -0.71 2.64 4.28
N ASP A 153 -1.04 1.57 3.57
CA ASP A 153 -2.30 0.86 3.72
C ASP A 153 -2.22 -0.08 4.94
N MET A 154 -2.98 0.22 5.97
CA MET A 154 -3.03 -0.54 7.21
C MET A 154 -3.83 -1.85 7.07
N GLY A 155 -4.39 -2.11 5.89
CA GLY A 155 -5.16 -3.31 5.61
C GLY A 155 -6.65 -3.21 5.94
N PRO A 156 -7.34 -4.34 5.82
CA PRO A 156 -6.81 -5.66 5.40
C PRO A 156 -6.53 -5.77 3.89
N ARG A 157 -5.65 -6.73 3.53
CA ARG A 157 -5.37 -7.17 2.14
C ARG A 157 -4.62 -6.20 1.24
N SER A 158 -4.30 -4.98 1.66
CA SER A 158 -3.55 -3.99 0.88
C SER A 158 -4.23 -3.58 -0.44
N SER A 159 -5.56 -3.55 -0.48
CA SER A 159 -6.32 -3.13 -1.66
C SER A 159 -6.13 -1.64 -1.95
N CYS A 160 -6.15 -0.80 -0.89
CA CYS A 160 -5.95 0.64 -1.03
C CYS A 160 -4.54 0.98 -1.56
N ALA A 161 -3.51 0.22 -1.16
CA ALA A 161 -2.16 0.43 -1.68
C ALA A 161 -2.10 0.20 -3.20
N ARG A 162 -2.79 -0.82 -3.73
CA ARG A 162 -2.92 -1.06 -5.16
C ARG A 162 -3.68 0.08 -5.85
N TRP A 163 -4.84 0.43 -5.34
CA TRP A 163 -5.65 1.51 -5.92
C TRP A 163 -4.94 2.86 -5.92
N ILE A 164 -4.18 3.18 -4.86
CA ILE A 164 -3.35 4.40 -4.82
C ILE A 164 -2.36 4.40 -5.98
N SER A 165 -1.64 3.29 -6.20
CA SER A 165 -0.69 3.18 -7.30
C SER A 165 -1.36 3.28 -8.68
N GLU A 166 -2.54 2.69 -8.86
CA GLU A 166 -3.31 2.80 -10.11
C GLU A 166 -3.81 4.23 -10.34
N ASN A 167 -4.25 4.93 -9.29
CA ASN A 167 -4.70 6.33 -9.38
C ASN A 167 -3.56 7.31 -9.66
N LEU A 168 -2.39 7.06 -9.09
CA LEU A 168 -1.24 7.96 -9.24
C LEU A 168 -0.41 7.66 -10.50
N GLY A 169 -0.48 6.44 -11.04
CA GLY A 169 0.26 6.04 -12.22
C GLY A 169 1.77 6.28 -12.06
N ASP A 170 2.38 6.93 -13.05
CA ASP A 170 3.82 7.21 -13.08
C ASP A 170 4.24 8.41 -12.21
N ARG A 171 3.32 9.05 -11.51
CA ARG A 171 3.65 10.17 -10.61
C ARG A 171 4.50 9.66 -9.43
N PRO A 172 5.51 10.43 -8.97
CA PRO A 172 6.39 10.01 -7.88
C PRO A 172 5.61 9.72 -6.59
N HIS A 173 5.56 8.46 -6.20
CA HIS A 173 4.92 8.02 -4.96
C HIS A 173 5.46 6.66 -4.50
N LEU A 174 5.22 6.35 -3.24
CA LEU A 174 5.43 5.02 -2.66
C LEU A 174 4.15 4.58 -1.97
N SER A 175 3.57 3.46 -2.40
CA SER A 175 2.38 2.88 -1.78
C SER A 175 2.72 1.51 -1.20
N LEU A 176 2.51 1.35 0.10
CA LEU A 176 2.91 0.17 0.87
C LEU A 176 1.70 -0.40 1.62
N GLY A 177 1.53 -1.71 1.56
CA GLY A 177 0.56 -2.40 2.40
C GLY A 177 1.25 -3.20 3.51
N ILE A 178 0.75 -3.11 4.73
CA ILE A 178 1.30 -3.84 5.88
C ILE A 178 0.69 -5.22 6.08
N ASN A 179 -0.41 -5.52 5.39
CA ASN A 179 -1.08 -6.82 5.46
C ASN A 179 -1.49 -7.28 4.06
N ARG A 180 -1.17 -8.52 3.70
CA ARG A 180 -1.51 -9.11 2.41
C ARG A 180 -1.94 -10.56 2.58
N LYS A 181 -3.03 -10.95 1.92
CA LYS A 181 -3.52 -12.34 1.96
C LYS A 181 -2.42 -13.32 1.53
N GLY A 182 -2.22 -14.35 2.35
CA GLY A 182 -1.25 -15.41 2.08
C GLY A 182 0.22 -15.06 2.42
N MET A 183 0.46 -13.90 3.04
CA MET A 183 1.77 -13.51 3.54
C MET A 183 1.77 -13.39 5.06
N ASP A 184 2.89 -13.70 5.68
CA ASP A 184 3.10 -13.52 7.10
C ASP A 184 3.17 -12.02 7.47
N ASP A 185 2.40 -11.61 8.48
CA ASP A 185 2.30 -10.21 8.88
C ASP A 185 3.63 -9.61 9.33
N ARG A 186 4.46 -10.41 10.02
CA ARG A 186 5.80 -9.96 10.44
C ARG A 186 6.69 -9.67 9.24
N GLN A 187 6.63 -10.53 8.21
CA GLN A 187 7.37 -10.29 6.97
C GLN A 187 6.88 -9.03 6.26
N MET A 188 5.57 -8.80 6.22
CA MET A 188 5.00 -7.61 5.60
C MET A 188 5.42 -6.33 6.32
N ILE A 189 5.37 -6.32 7.65
CA ILE A 189 5.83 -5.19 8.47
C ILE A 189 7.32 -4.93 8.22
N LEU A 190 8.17 -5.96 8.25
CA LEU A 190 9.60 -5.80 8.01
C LEU A 190 9.91 -5.28 6.60
N ARG A 191 9.18 -5.74 5.57
CA ARG A 191 9.31 -5.22 4.21
C ARG A 191 8.90 -3.75 4.11
N THR A 192 7.81 -3.37 4.77
CA THR A 192 7.34 -1.99 4.83
C THR A 192 8.38 -1.10 5.49
N LEU A 193 8.93 -1.50 6.64
CA LEU A 193 9.98 -0.76 7.33
C LEU A 193 11.26 -0.64 6.50
N ALA A 194 11.68 -1.72 5.83
CA ALA A 194 12.83 -1.70 4.94
C ALA A 194 12.62 -0.72 3.76
N SER A 195 11.42 -0.72 3.18
CA SER A 195 11.05 0.23 2.11
C SER A 195 11.09 1.67 2.60
N LEU A 196 10.55 1.95 3.80
CA LEU A 196 10.60 3.30 4.39
C LEU A 196 12.03 3.76 4.62
N VAL A 197 12.90 2.89 5.17
CA VAL A 197 14.31 3.20 5.38
C VAL A 197 15.02 3.47 4.05
N SER A 198 14.77 2.67 3.01
CA SER A 198 15.38 2.87 1.69
C SER A 198 14.97 4.21 1.06
N HIS A 199 13.79 4.73 1.40
CA HIS A 199 13.30 6.05 0.99
C HIS A 199 13.67 7.16 2.00
N LYS A 200 14.63 6.90 2.90
CA LYS A 200 15.16 7.87 3.89
C LYS A 200 14.11 8.41 4.86
N VAL A 201 13.04 7.66 5.09
CA VAL A 201 12.07 8.00 6.14
C VAL A 201 12.69 7.70 7.50
N PRO A 202 12.69 8.65 8.46
CA PRO A 202 13.24 8.42 9.78
C PRO A 202 12.37 7.46 10.59
N VAL A 203 12.73 6.18 10.61
CA VAL A 203 12.05 5.13 11.36
C VAL A 203 12.88 4.71 12.56
N LYS A 204 12.25 4.61 13.73
CA LYS A 204 12.90 4.08 14.94
C LYS A 204 12.82 2.56 14.93
N LEU A 205 13.95 1.90 14.75
CA LEU A 205 14.04 0.44 14.67
C LEU A 205 14.53 -0.22 15.95
N ASP A 206 14.85 0.56 16.99
CA ASP A 206 15.47 0.06 18.24
C ASP A 206 14.68 -1.07 18.91
N SER A 207 13.35 -1.04 18.81
CA SER A 207 12.49 -2.08 19.38
C SER A 207 12.56 -3.42 18.62
N LEU A 208 13.02 -3.43 17.39
CA LEU A 208 13.20 -4.64 16.58
C LEU A 208 14.54 -5.32 16.83
N PHE A 209 15.51 -4.57 17.33
CA PHE A 209 16.84 -5.02 17.63
C PHE A 209 17.07 -4.86 19.14
N PRO A 210 16.82 -5.89 19.96
CA PRO A 210 17.12 -5.81 21.37
C PRO A 210 18.59 -5.43 21.52
N LYS A 211 18.87 -4.44 22.39
CA LYS A 211 20.24 -4.08 22.69
C LYS A 211 20.97 -5.36 23.11
N PRO A 212 22.15 -5.65 22.53
CA PRO A 212 22.93 -6.77 23.00
C PRO A 212 23.12 -6.60 24.51
N GLU A 213 22.83 -7.65 25.28
CA GLU A 213 23.23 -7.65 26.67
C GLU A 213 24.73 -7.31 26.68
N GLU A 214 25.14 -6.34 27.50
CA GLU A 214 26.54 -6.05 27.72
C GLU A 214 27.20 -7.30 28.36
N LYS A 215 27.52 -8.25 27.49
CA LYS A 215 28.35 -9.38 27.92
C LYS A 215 29.66 -8.81 28.36
N SER A 216 30.02 -9.06 29.60
CA SER A 216 31.29 -8.59 30.19
C SER A 216 32.43 -8.81 29.18
N ALA A 217 33.34 -7.87 29.08
CA ALA A 217 34.44 -7.88 28.08
C ALA A 217 35.24 -9.19 28.00
N LYS A 218 35.11 -10.08 29.00
CA LYS A 218 35.67 -11.43 29.02
C LYS A 218 34.98 -12.43 28.07
N GLN A 219 33.72 -12.21 27.67
CA GLN A 219 32.98 -13.13 26.80
C GLN A 219 33.06 -12.75 25.30
N LEU A 220 33.59 -11.58 24.99
CA LEU A 220 33.70 -11.08 23.60
C LEU A 220 35.01 -11.53 22.88
N ARG A 221 35.84 -12.36 23.50
CA ARG A 221 36.99 -12.95 22.80
C ARG A 221 36.65 -14.29 22.13
N GLN A 222 35.63 -14.35 21.34
CA GLN A 222 35.64 -15.27 20.20
C GLN A 222 36.37 -14.56 19.05
N THR A 223 37.62 -14.85 18.93
CA THR A 223 38.40 -14.44 17.76
C THR A 223 37.86 -15.28 16.59
N ILE A 224 37.02 -14.68 15.76
CA ILE A 224 36.69 -15.29 14.46
C ILE A 224 37.96 -15.09 13.63
N THR A 225 38.69 -16.16 13.41
CA THR A 225 39.82 -16.15 12.47
C THR A 225 39.23 -16.05 11.07
N LEU A 226 39.11 -14.83 10.58
CA LEU A 226 38.78 -14.58 9.17
C LEU A 226 40.04 -14.86 8.34
N GLY A 227 40.05 -15.96 7.65
CA GLY A 227 41.19 -16.44 6.93
C GLY A 227 41.72 -17.70 7.58
N GLY A 228 41.48 -18.81 6.99
CA GLY A 228 42.02 -20.10 7.41
C GLY A 228 43.54 -20.12 7.25
N GLU A 229 44.13 -21.29 7.49
CA GLU A 229 45.60 -21.58 7.45
C GLU A 229 46.44 -20.82 6.40
N PRO A 230 45.93 -20.40 5.23
CA PRO A 230 46.75 -19.69 4.24
C PRO A 230 47.37 -18.40 4.78
N ILE A 231 46.64 -17.58 5.54
CA ILE A 231 47.16 -16.27 6.01
C ILE A 231 48.18 -16.48 7.15
N GLN A 232 47.90 -17.37 8.11
CA GLN A 232 48.86 -17.72 9.15
C GLN A 232 50.09 -18.40 8.57
N SER A 233 49.97 -19.25 7.56
CA SER A 233 51.10 -19.86 6.90
C SER A 233 51.96 -18.84 6.14
N ILE A 234 51.32 -17.82 5.54
CA ILE A 234 52.02 -16.70 4.88
C ILE A 234 52.71 -15.82 5.90
N GLN A 235 52.05 -15.46 7.01
CA GLN A 235 52.67 -14.71 8.09
C GLN A 235 53.90 -15.45 8.71
N ASN A 236 53.74 -16.73 9.01
CA ASN A 236 54.80 -17.57 9.51
C ASN A 236 55.99 -17.72 8.54
N LYS A 237 55.71 -17.68 7.23
CA LYS A 237 56.75 -17.68 6.20
C LYS A 237 57.45 -16.34 6.09
N PHE A 238 56.75 -15.22 6.27
CA PHE A 238 57.37 -13.89 6.38
C PHE A 238 58.24 -13.77 7.61
N GLU A 239 57.75 -14.17 8.79
CA GLU A 239 58.52 -14.14 10.04
C GLU A 239 59.73 -15.07 10.03
N LYS A 240 59.71 -16.17 9.29
CA LYS A 240 60.82 -17.12 9.15
C LYS A 240 61.77 -16.75 8.00
N GLY A 241 61.62 -15.61 7.35
CA GLY A 241 62.54 -15.12 6.33
C GLY A 241 62.57 -15.91 5.03
N TYR A 242 61.54 -16.73 4.74
CA TYR A 242 61.49 -17.53 3.52
C TYR A 242 61.44 -16.72 2.22
N PHE A 243 61.20 -15.43 2.31
CA PHE A 243 61.14 -14.52 1.16
C PHE A 243 62.38 -13.63 1.01
N SER A 244 63.41 -13.84 1.80
CA SER A 244 64.59 -12.99 1.81
C SER A 244 65.80 -13.52 1.01
N SER A 245 65.63 -14.40 0.08
CA SER A 245 66.62 -14.63 -0.97
C SER A 245 66.17 -15.62 -2.04
N SER A 246 65.62 -15.10 -3.09
CA SER A 246 65.80 -15.72 -4.41
C SER A 246 66.03 -14.62 -5.45
N LYS A 247 67.19 -14.72 -6.06
CA LYS A 247 67.56 -13.93 -7.23
C LYS A 247 66.51 -14.00 -8.29
N SER A 248 66.27 -12.82 -8.90
CA SER A 248 65.56 -12.60 -10.14
C SER A 248 65.63 -13.79 -11.09
N ASN A 249 64.50 -14.39 -11.35
CA ASN A 249 64.15 -14.97 -12.63
C ASN A 249 62.63 -14.93 -12.78
N ASP A 250 62.26 -14.22 -13.75
CA ASP A 250 60.97 -14.09 -14.47
C ASP A 250 59.82 -14.97 -13.95
N LEU A 251 59.03 -14.40 -13.02
CA LEU A 251 57.67 -14.80 -12.81
C LEU A 251 56.82 -13.51 -12.76
N GLU A 252 56.03 -13.34 -13.79
CA GLU A 252 55.03 -12.28 -13.85
C GLU A 252 54.22 -12.27 -12.53
N SER A 253 54.25 -11.15 -11.86
CA SER A 253 53.40 -10.90 -10.68
C SER A 253 51.94 -11.11 -11.07
N PRO A 254 51.14 -11.86 -10.28
CA PRO A 254 49.72 -11.94 -10.56
C PRO A 254 49.14 -10.51 -10.49
N LYS A 255 48.59 -10.04 -11.60
CA LYS A 255 47.88 -8.78 -11.67
C LYS A 255 46.69 -8.90 -10.73
N VAL A 256 46.76 -8.25 -9.56
CA VAL A 256 45.62 -8.01 -8.72
C VAL A 256 44.70 -7.04 -9.52
N PHE A 257 43.63 -7.57 -10.07
CA PHE A 257 42.63 -6.78 -10.75
C PHE A 257 41.80 -6.06 -9.68
N LEU A 258 42.19 -4.83 -9.35
CA LEU A 258 41.29 -3.93 -8.63
C LEU A 258 40.41 -3.25 -9.66
N PRO A 259 39.09 -3.44 -9.63
CA PRO A 259 38.22 -2.73 -10.55
C PRO A 259 38.37 -1.22 -10.34
N SER A 260 38.45 -0.47 -11.43
CA SER A 260 38.54 0.99 -11.38
C SER A 260 37.25 1.56 -10.75
N PRO A 261 37.28 2.74 -10.13
CA PRO A 261 36.09 3.36 -9.53
C PRO A 261 34.88 3.43 -10.49
N SER A 262 35.10 3.59 -11.76
CA SER A 262 34.07 3.59 -12.80
C SER A 262 33.35 2.25 -13.01
N GLN A 263 33.96 1.11 -12.64
CA GLN A 263 33.33 -0.21 -12.75
C GLN A 263 32.51 -0.57 -11.50
N VAL A 264 32.78 0.05 -10.36
CA VAL A 264 31.98 -0.14 -9.14
C VAL A 264 30.63 0.59 -9.25
N GLU A 265 30.61 1.76 -9.88
CA GLU A 265 29.34 2.49 -10.15
C GLU A 265 28.43 1.74 -11.14
N SER A 266 28.99 1.09 -12.14
CA SER A 266 28.21 0.35 -13.14
C SER A 266 27.53 -0.92 -12.59
N THR A 267 28.11 -1.57 -11.59
CA THR A 267 27.52 -2.75 -10.93
C THR A 267 26.46 -2.38 -9.89
N ALA A 268 26.56 -1.21 -9.26
CA ALA A 268 25.52 -0.71 -8.36
C ALA A 268 24.26 -0.23 -9.13
N ALA A 269 24.44 0.29 -10.36
CA ALA A 269 23.34 0.71 -11.21
C ALA A 269 22.53 -0.46 -11.81
N ALA A 270 23.12 -1.66 -11.89
CA ALA A 270 22.44 -2.84 -12.43
C ALA A 270 21.44 -3.49 -11.48
N VAL A 271 21.44 -3.13 -10.18
CA VAL A 271 20.54 -3.73 -9.17
C VAL A 271 19.21 -2.96 -9.04
N PHE A 272 19.16 -1.66 -9.42
CA PHE A 272 17.93 -0.86 -9.45
C PHE A 272 18.00 0.20 -10.55
N PRO A 273 17.49 -0.07 -11.76
CA PRO A 273 17.42 0.97 -12.78
C PRO A 273 16.30 1.96 -12.47
N VAL A 274 16.61 2.98 -11.69
CA VAL A 274 15.84 4.22 -11.72
C VAL A 274 16.53 5.12 -12.72
N SER A 275 15.97 5.28 -13.91
CA SER A 275 16.53 6.16 -14.93
C SER A 275 16.48 7.61 -14.42
N GLU A 276 17.58 8.34 -14.56
CA GLU A 276 17.68 9.79 -14.25
C GLU A 276 16.63 10.66 -14.97
N GLN A 277 15.90 10.11 -15.93
CA GLN A 277 14.81 10.79 -16.61
C GLN A 277 13.54 10.93 -15.77
N GLN A 278 13.43 10.24 -14.63
CA GLN A 278 12.25 10.34 -13.75
C GLN A 278 12.39 11.37 -12.61
N MET A 279 13.57 11.99 -12.45
CA MET A 279 13.78 13.02 -11.41
C MET A 279 13.62 14.46 -11.91
N ASN A 280 13.44 14.70 -13.22
CA ASN A 280 13.35 16.05 -13.81
C ASN A 280 12.06 16.28 -14.61
N ARG A 281 10.96 15.66 -14.22
CA ARG A 281 9.65 16.02 -14.75
C ARG A 281 8.61 16.14 -13.63
#